data_3e3fbc3927259458e7d5e0f002cc84a6
#
_entry.id   3e3fbc3927259458e7d5e0f002cc84a6
#
_cell.length_a   1.000
_cell.length_b   1.000
_cell.length_c   1.000
_cell.angle_alpha   90.00
_cell.angle_beta   90.00
_cell.angle_gamma   90.00
#
_symmetry.space_group_name_H-M   'P 1'
#
loop_
_entity.id
_entity.type
_entity.pdbx_description
1 polymer ?
#
loop_
_entity_poly.entity_id
_entity_poly.type
_entity_poly.pdbx_seq_one_letter_code
_entity_poly.pdbx_strand_id
1 'polypeptide(L)'
;MNDKLKFWGILGGVSFLTISLIYLFSKPKKKSPFKNKLISLANEEFNAWNNNGKIKEGSQDTLPRLRKYWEEGSGIKKDDNYYINQAWSSAFISYLMRKAGAGDDFKYAQSHSQYIAQAVKNRKENNSKKFKAYKPNEVKVEVGDLICYPRQSGVNYDSQAGYMSHCDLVVSINGNNAVGVGGNVSDSVSKNNYALKDGKIDKSKDKKNYGGIFVVIKNKK
;
A
#
# COMPACT_ATOMS: atom_id res chain seq x y z
N MET A 1 79.48 -35.20 -37.75
CA MET A 1 78.29 -35.15 -38.62
C MET A 1 77.12 -35.04 -37.67
N ASN A 2 76.70 -33.80 -37.37
CA ASN A 2 75.72 -33.52 -36.37
C ASN A 2 74.61 -32.70 -37.00
N ASP A 3 73.45 -33.34 -37.17
CA ASP A 3 72.25 -32.62 -37.58
C ASP A 3 71.48 -32.17 -36.36
N LYS A 4 71.40 -30.87 -36.13
CA LYS A 4 70.59 -30.24 -35.10
C LYS A 4 69.20 -29.97 -35.65
N LEU A 5 68.21 -30.75 -35.25
CA LEU A 5 66.80 -30.37 -35.42
C LEU A 5 66.43 -29.22 -34.47
N LYS A 6 65.99 -28.14 -35.05
CA LYS A 6 65.35 -27.03 -34.29
C LYS A 6 63.88 -27.30 -34.17
N PHE A 7 63.41 -27.50 -32.92
CA PHE A 7 62.00 -27.52 -32.57
C PHE A 7 61.52 -26.06 -32.35
N TRP A 8 60.54 -25.67 -33.13
CA TRP A 8 59.77 -24.43 -32.87
C TRP A 8 58.61 -24.77 -31.95
N GLY A 9 58.66 -24.31 -30.73
CA GLY A 9 57.54 -24.37 -29.79
C GLY A 9 56.54 -23.28 -30.07
N ILE A 10 55.32 -23.68 -30.44
CA ILE A 10 54.17 -22.77 -30.54
C ILE A 10 53.63 -22.59 -29.11
N LEU A 11 53.86 -21.42 -28.54
CA LEU A 11 53.22 -20.99 -27.27
C LEU A 11 51.77 -20.57 -27.60
N GLY A 12 50.83 -21.51 -27.37
CA GLY A 12 49.42 -21.24 -27.38
C GLY A 12 49.06 -20.44 -26.11
N GLY A 13 48.81 -19.15 -26.24
CA GLY A 13 48.31 -18.35 -25.17
C GLY A 13 46.87 -18.71 -24.85
N VAL A 14 46.62 -19.35 -23.72
CA VAL A 14 45.26 -19.52 -23.18
C VAL A 14 44.86 -18.22 -22.51
N SER A 15 44.03 -17.44 -23.21
CA SER A 15 43.39 -16.24 -22.67
C SER A 15 42.32 -16.67 -21.70
N PHE A 16 42.57 -16.55 -20.40
CA PHE A 16 41.55 -16.66 -19.37
C PHE A 16 40.66 -15.41 -19.38
N LEU A 17 39.54 -15.48 -20.08
CA LEU A 17 38.45 -14.53 -19.93
C LEU A 17 37.84 -14.75 -18.52
N THR A 18 38.27 -13.97 -17.56
CA THR A 18 37.62 -13.84 -16.25
C THR A 18 36.32 -13.07 -16.45
N ILE A 19 35.21 -13.81 -16.57
CA ILE A 19 33.86 -13.24 -16.50
C ILE A 19 33.64 -12.84 -15.04
N SER A 20 33.91 -11.58 -14.70
CA SER A 20 33.53 -10.99 -13.44
C SER A 20 31.99 -10.87 -13.43
N LEU A 21 31.33 -11.86 -12.85
CA LEU A 21 29.90 -11.83 -12.56
C LEU A 21 29.68 -10.77 -11.47
N ILE A 22 29.46 -9.51 -11.87
CA ILE A 22 29.08 -8.43 -10.96
C ILE A 22 27.64 -8.74 -10.51
N TYR A 23 27.50 -9.47 -9.40
CA TYR A 23 26.24 -9.52 -8.68
C TYR A 23 25.94 -8.11 -8.13
N LEU A 24 25.18 -7.35 -8.89
CA LEU A 24 24.56 -6.12 -8.39
C LEU A 24 23.50 -6.52 -7.36
N PHE A 25 23.94 -6.76 -6.13
CA PHE A 25 23.04 -6.76 -4.99
C PHE A 25 22.48 -5.34 -4.88
N SER A 26 21.30 -5.11 -5.42
CA SER A 26 20.56 -3.89 -5.19
C SER A 26 20.31 -3.81 -3.68
N LYS A 27 21.03 -2.92 -2.99
CA LYS A 27 20.79 -2.66 -1.56
C LYS A 27 19.30 -2.43 -1.37
N PRO A 28 18.65 -3.07 -0.38
CA PRO A 28 17.24 -2.84 -0.12
C PRO A 28 17.01 -1.35 0.04
N LYS A 29 16.11 -0.77 -0.77
CA LYS A 29 15.77 0.65 -0.70
C LYS A 29 15.33 0.96 0.72
N LYS A 30 16.10 1.80 1.43
CA LYS A 30 15.77 2.27 2.77
C LYS A 30 14.38 2.92 2.72
N LYS A 31 13.42 2.40 3.47
CA LYS A 31 12.07 2.99 3.53
C LYS A 31 12.17 4.42 4.03
N SER A 32 11.37 5.33 3.48
CA SER A 32 11.35 6.72 3.93
C SER A 32 10.89 6.81 5.39
N PRO A 33 11.34 7.82 6.16
CA PRO A 33 10.88 8.04 7.53
C PRO A 33 9.36 8.12 7.63
N PHE A 34 8.71 8.72 6.62
CA PHE A 34 7.25 8.79 6.51
C PHE A 34 6.62 7.38 6.46
N LYS A 35 7.09 6.52 5.55
CA LYS A 35 6.55 5.15 5.41
C LYS A 35 6.77 4.34 6.67
N ASN A 36 7.92 4.45 7.31
CA ASN A 36 8.19 3.75 8.57
C ASN A 36 7.19 4.16 9.66
N LYS A 37 6.97 5.47 9.84
CA LYS A 37 6.01 6.00 10.81
C LYS A 37 4.58 5.58 10.48
N LEU A 38 4.18 5.63 9.20
CA LEU A 38 2.86 5.23 8.75
C LEU A 38 2.56 3.76 9.07
N ILE A 39 3.54 2.86 8.82
CA ILE A 39 3.43 1.43 9.12
C ILE A 39 3.38 1.18 10.62
N SER A 40 4.22 1.88 11.41
CA SER A 40 4.21 1.79 12.88
C SER A 40 2.83 2.12 13.42
N LEU A 41 2.29 3.28 13.06
CA LEU A 41 0.96 3.73 13.48
C LEU A 41 -0.14 2.72 13.11
N ALA A 42 -0.12 2.15 11.91
CA ALA A 42 -1.11 1.16 11.49
C ALA A 42 -1.04 -0.13 12.33
N ASN A 43 0.18 -0.59 12.65
CA ASN A 43 0.37 -1.76 13.51
C ASN A 43 0.02 -1.47 14.98
N GLU A 44 0.31 -0.26 15.49
CA GLU A 44 -0.10 0.18 16.82
C GLU A 44 -1.61 0.17 16.97
N GLU A 45 -2.34 0.72 15.99
CA GLU A 45 -3.80 0.70 15.98
C GLU A 45 -4.35 -0.73 15.85
N PHE A 46 -3.78 -1.57 14.97
CA PHE A 46 -4.17 -2.97 14.87
C PHE A 46 -4.00 -3.73 16.20
N ASN A 47 -2.91 -3.50 16.91
CA ASN A 47 -2.66 -4.12 18.23
C ASN A 47 -3.63 -3.58 19.28
N ALA A 48 -3.92 -2.29 19.25
CA ALA A 48 -4.85 -1.65 20.18
C ALA A 48 -6.31 -2.12 20.04
N TRP A 49 -6.71 -2.56 18.84
CA TRP A 49 -7.99 -3.24 18.60
C TRP A 49 -7.90 -4.75 18.86
N ASN A 50 -6.89 -5.16 19.61
CA ASN A 50 -6.63 -6.50 20.10
C ASN A 50 -6.53 -7.56 19.00
N ASN A 51 -5.72 -7.21 17.97
CA ASN A 51 -5.32 -8.13 16.92
C ASN A 51 -6.48 -8.80 16.17
N ASN A 52 -6.87 -8.19 15.06
CA ASN A 52 -7.78 -8.80 14.10
C ASN A 52 -9.23 -8.98 14.59
N GLY A 53 -9.79 -7.94 15.17
CA GLY A 53 -11.23 -7.85 15.41
C GLY A 53 -11.72 -8.47 16.70
N LYS A 54 -10.87 -8.64 17.70
CA LYS A 54 -11.29 -9.07 19.04
C LYS A 54 -12.04 -7.99 19.79
N ILE A 55 -11.72 -6.71 19.55
CA ILE A 55 -12.48 -5.56 20.04
C ILE A 55 -13.33 -5.03 18.90
N LYS A 56 -14.58 -4.74 19.17
CA LYS A 56 -15.56 -4.18 18.22
C LYS A 56 -15.87 -2.73 18.56
N GLU A 57 -16.27 -1.94 17.55
CA GLU A 57 -16.81 -0.62 17.79
C GLU A 57 -18.04 -0.69 18.70
N GLY A 58 -18.37 0.44 19.36
CA GLY A 58 -19.49 0.48 20.32
C GLY A 58 -19.13 0.12 21.75
N SER A 59 -17.94 -0.47 22.02
CA SER A 59 -17.44 -0.56 23.38
C SER A 59 -16.94 0.80 23.87
N GLN A 60 -17.07 1.07 25.17
CA GLN A 60 -16.58 2.32 25.78
C GLN A 60 -15.08 2.55 25.53
N ASP A 61 -14.29 1.48 25.44
CA ASP A 61 -12.86 1.53 25.22
C ASP A 61 -12.46 1.98 23.81
N THR A 62 -13.37 1.85 22.82
CA THR A 62 -13.07 2.18 21.42
C THR A 62 -13.45 3.61 21.05
N LEU A 63 -14.41 4.21 21.75
CA LEU A 63 -14.91 5.55 21.45
C LEU A 63 -13.82 6.65 21.42
N PRO A 64 -12.84 6.70 22.35
CA PRO A 64 -11.76 7.68 22.27
C PRO A 64 -10.92 7.55 21.01
N ARG A 65 -10.77 6.32 20.45
CA ARG A 65 -10.06 6.07 19.20
C ARG A 65 -10.88 6.48 18.00
N LEU A 66 -12.17 6.13 17.95
CA LEU A 66 -13.09 6.56 16.90
C LEU A 66 -13.12 8.09 16.80
N ARG A 67 -13.21 8.77 17.94
CA ARG A 67 -13.18 10.24 18.01
C ARG A 67 -11.90 10.81 17.36
N LYS A 68 -10.72 10.23 17.65
CA LYS A 68 -9.45 10.64 17.00
C LYS A 68 -9.48 10.43 15.49
N TYR A 69 -10.00 9.28 15.02
CA TYR A 69 -10.08 9.01 13.57
C TYR A 69 -10.96 10.04 12.87
N TRP A 70 -12.11 10.37 13.44
CA TRP A 70 -13.03 11.34 12.88
C TRP A 70 -12.48 12.76 12.96
N GLU A 71 -12.12 13.22 14.15
CA GLU A 71 -11.73 14.62 14.40
C GLU A 71 -10.33 14.91 13.85
N GLU A 72 -9.31 14.14 14.27
CA GLU A 72 -7.93 14.39 13.86
C GLU A 72 -7.64 13.83 12.47
N GLY A 73 -8.32 12.77 12.03
CA GLY A 73 -8.13 12.19 10.71
C GLY A 73 -8.86 12.94 9.62
N SER A 74 -10.18 12.89 9.62
CA SER A 74 -11.02 13.48 8.57
C SER A 74 -11.44 14.93 8.82
N GLY A 75 -11.25 15.46 10.01
CA GLY A 75 -11.66 16.82 10.39
C GLY A 75 -13.15 16.94 10.74
N ILE A 76 -13.84 15.83 10.94
CA ILE A 76 -15.27 15.78 11.27
C ILE A 76 -15.46 15.77 12.79
N LYS A 77 -16.14 16.78 13.31
CA LYS A 77 -16.53 16.90 14.72
C LYS A 77 -18.03 16.69 14.85
N LYS A 78 -18.43 15.66 15.53
CA LYS A 78 -19.82 15.23 15.79
C LYS A 78 -19.93 14.66 17.19
N ASP A 79 -21.11 14.18 17.55
CA ASP A 79 -21.37 13.47 18.79
C ASP A 79 -20.91 11.99 18.72
N ASP A 80 -20.92 11.35 19.87
CA ASP A 80 -20.48 9.97 20.02
C ASP A 80 -21.35 8.97 19.24
N ASN A 81 -22.66 9.27 19.13
CA ASN A 81 -23.58 8.47 18.34
C ASN A 81 -23.21 8.44 16.86
N TYR A 82 -22.81 9.58 16.30
CA TYR A 82 -22.28 9.66 14.94
C TYR A 82 -21.02 8.83 14.78
N TYR A 83 -20.06 8.93 15.71
CA TYR A 83 -18.79 8.24 15.62
C TYR A 83 -18.92 6.71 15.64
N ILE A 84 -19.88 6.20 16.38
CA ILE A 84 -20.15 4.75 16.50
C ILE A 84 -20.92 4.23 15.28
N ASN A 85 -21.92 4.99 14.79
CA ASN A 85 -22.87 4.49 13.79
C ASN A 85 -22.48 4.80 12.35
N GLN A 86 -21.39 5.54 12.11
CA GLN A 86 -20.92 5.84 10.74
C GLN A 86 -19.68 5.04 10.36
N ALA A 87 -19.59 4.68 9.06
CA ALA A 87 -18.45 3.94 8.53
C ALA A 87 -17.14 4.76 8.62
N TRP A 88 -16.30 4.45 9.58
CA TRP A 88 -15.08 5.20 9.91
C TRP A 88 -13.80 4.74 9.19
N SER A 89 -13.88 3.79 8.26
CA SER A 89 -12.69 3.25 7.59
C SER A 89 -11.86 4.30 6.86
N SER A 90 -12.49 5.27 6.22
CA SER A 90 -11.79 6.37 5.54
C SER A 90 -11.19 7.38 6.52
N ALA A 91 -11.89 7.66 7.63
CA ALA A 91 -11.40 8.50 8.71
C ALA A 91 -10.14 7.88 9.36
N PHE A 92 -10.11 6.55 9.53
CA PHE A 92 -8.96 5.79 9.99
C PHE A 92 -7.74 5.98 9.07
N ILE A 93 -7.88 5.75 7.77
CA ILE A 93 -6.77 5.98 6.80
C ILE A 93 -6.33 7.45 6.83
N SER A 94 -7.26 8.38 6.87
CA SER A 94 -6.96 9.81 6.97
C SER A 94 -6.17 10.14 8.24
N TYR A 95 -6.52 9.53 9.37
CA TYR A 95 -5.80 9.65 10.63
C TYR A 95 -4.36 9.15 10.52
N LEU A 96 -4.15 7.94 10.01
CA LEU A 96 -2.82 7.37 9.82
C LEU A 96 -1.95 8.28 8.94
N MET A 97 -2.49 8.73 7.81
CA MET A 97 -1.79 9.61 6.87
C MET A 97 -1.42 10.95 7.50
N ARG A 98 -2.33 11.57 8.26
CA ARG A 98 -2.09 12.84 8.93
C ARG A 98 -1.03 12.70 10.03
N LYS A 99 -1.15 11.70 10.89
CA LYS A 99 -0.20 11.44 12.00
C LYS A 99 1.20 11.06 11.49
N ALA A 100 1.28 10.39 10.35
CA ALA A 100 2.56 10.12 9.70
C ALA A 100 3.19 11.38 9.06
N GLY A 101 2.43 12.42 8.78
CA GLY A 101 2.90 13.66 8.18
C GLY A 101 2.77 13.70 6.66
N ALA A 102 1.66 13.18 6.11
CA ALA A 102 1.42 13.25 4.66
C ALA A 102 1.31 14.70 4.15
N GLY A 103 0.84 15.63 5.00
CA GLY A 103 0.66 17.04 4.63
C GLY A 103 -0.32 17.19 3.46
N ASP A 104 -0.10 18.18 2.61
CA ASP A 104 -0.96 18.49 1.46
C ASP A 104 -0.81 17.50 0.28
N ASP A 105 0.04 16.49 0.41
CA ASP A 105 0.17 15.44 -0.60
C ASP A 105 -1.02 14.48 -0.60
N PHE A 106 -1.74 14.36 0.54
CA PHE A 106 -2.88 13.45 0.71
C PHE A 106 -4.19 14.22 0.95
N LYS A 107 -5.27 13.79 0.28
CA LYS A 107 -6.62 14.32 0.48
C LYS A 107 -7.27 13.62 1.68
N TYR A 108 -7.28 14.26 2.84
CA TYR A 108 -8.00 13.74 4.02
C TYR A 108 -9.52 13.80 3.79
N ALA A 109 -10.23 12.72 4.14
CA ALA A 109 -11.66 12.63 3.85
C ALA A 109 -12.38 11.60 4.73
N GLN A 110 -13.68 11.78 4.89
CA GLN A 110 -14.58 10.81 5.51
C GLN A 110 -15.04 9.69 4.56
N SER A 111 -14.75 9.80 3.26
CA SER A 111 -15.07 8.78 2.25
C SER A 111 -13.82 8.45 1.44
N HIS A 112 -13.57 7.15 1.27
CA HIS A 112 -12.45 6.65 0.46
C HIS A 112 -12.49 7.17 -0.98
N SER A 113 -13.69 7.29 -1.57
CA SER A 113 -13.85 7.76 -2.95
C SER A 113 -13.27 9.15 -3.20
N GLN A 114 -13.24 10.02 -2.19
CA GLN A 114 -12.70 11.38 -2.32
C GLN A 114 -11.19 11.38 -2.54
N TYR A 115 -10.43 10.65 -1.74
CA TYR A 115 -8.98 10.60 -1.92
C TYR A 115 -8.56 9.67 -3.06
N ILE A 116 -9.38 8.65 -3.41
CA ILE A 116 -9.16 7.84 -4.61
C ILE A 116 -9.27 8.73 -5.85
N ALA A 117 -10.37 9.48 -5.99
CA ALA A 117 -10.57 10.40 -7.12
C ALA A 117 -9.46 11.46 -7.21
N GLN A 118 -9.03 12.02 -6.05
CA GLN A 118 -7.91 12.96 -6.03
C GLN A 118 -6.61 12.30 -6.48
N ALA A 119 -6.32 11.07 -6.07
CA ALA A 119 -5.12 10.34 -6.48
C ALA A 119 -5.14 9.98 -7.98
N VAL A 120 -6.32 9.66 -8.54
CA VAL A 120 -6.53 9.49 -9.98
C VAL A 120 -6.24 10.80 -10.72
N LYS A 121 -6.81 11.92 -10.24
CA LYS A 121 -6.55 13.27 -10.79
C LYS A 121 -5.05 13.59 -10.75
N ASN A 122 -4.39 13.39 -9.62
CA ASN A 122 -2.94 13.63 -9.47
C ASN A 122 -2.10 12.87 -10.51
N ARG A 123 -2.50 11.64 -10.84
CA ARG A 123 -1.85 10.85 -11.90
C ARG A 123 -2.12 11.41 -13.29
N LYS A 124 -3.39 11.69 -13.61
CA LYS A 124 -3.80 12.19 -14.94
C LYS A 124 -3.14 13.53 -15.26
N GLU A 125 -3.05 14.42 -14.29
CA GLU A 125 -2.39 15.72 -14.42
C GLU A 125 -0.87 15.64 -14.32
N ASN A 126 -0.32 14.49 -13.96
CA ASN A 126 1.10 14.28 -13.69
C ASN A 126 1.72 15.34 -12.75
N ASN A 127 0.93 15.84 -11.79
CA ASN A 127 1.35 16.86 -10.85
C ASN A 127 2.41 16.34 -9.83
N SER A 128 2.94 17.22 -8.99
CA SER A 128 4.01 16.93 -8.03
C SER A 128 3.55 16.14 -6.79
N LYS A 129 2.24 15.92 -6.61
CA LYS A 129 1.69 15.21 -5.44
C LYS A 129 2.20 13.77 -5.36
N LYS A 130 2.46 13.31 -4.13
CA LYS A 130 3.12 12.03 -3.85
C LYS A 130 2.17 10.82 -3.89
N PHE A 131 0.86 11.05 -3.81
CA PHE A 131 -0.13 9.98 -3.90
C PHE A 131 -0.80 9.99 -5.28
N LYS A 132 -0.54 8.94 -6.06
CA LYS A 132 -1.08 8.76 -7.43
C LYS A 132 -1.72 7.39 -7.56
N ALA A 133 -2.94 7.34 -8.11
CA ALA A 133 -3.69 6.10 -8.30
C ALA A 133 -3.37 5.43 -9.64
N TYR A 134 -3.37 4.10 -9.65
CA TYR A 134 -3.10 3.26 -10.81
C TYR A 134 -4.08 2.10 -10.87
N LYS A 135 -4.34 1.56 -12.05
CA LYS A 135 -5.04 0.28 -12.19
C LYS A 135 -4.16 -0.84 -11.62
N PRO A 136 -4.73 -1.90 -11.05
CA PRO A 136 -3.97 -2.95 -10.33
C PRO A 136 -2.91 -3.68 -11.18
N ASN A 137 -3.15 -3.78 -12.49
CA ASN A 137 -2.23 -4.41 -13.44
C ASN A 137 -1.11 -3.49 -13.95
N GLU A 138 -1.14 -2.21 -13.64
CA GLU A 138 -0.15 -1.23 -14.13
C GLU A 138 1.07 -1.10 -13.22
N VAL A 139 0.93 -1.39 -11.93
CA VAL A 139 1.98 -1.11 -10.94
C VAL A 139 2.23 -2.29 -10.00
N LYS A 140 3.47 -2.42 -9.55
CA LYS A 140 3.81 -3.30 -8.42
C LYS A 140 3.33 -2.65 -7.13
N VAL A 141 2.75 -3.48 -6.25
CA VAL A 141 2.36 -3.08 -4.90
C VAL A 141 3.62 -2.94 -4.04
N GLU A 142 3.69 -1.90 -3.24
CA GLU A 142 4.77 -1.66 -2.30
C GLU A 142 4.20 -1.38 -0.89
N VAL A 143 5.00 -1.61 0.12
CA VAL A 143 4.65 -1.26 1.50
C VAL A 143 4.44 0.25 1.61
N GLY A 144 3.33 0.64 2.22
CA GLY A 144 2.87 2.03 2.32
C GLY A 144 1.89 2.47 1.24
N ASP A 145 1.61 1.63 0.23
CA ASP A 145 0.54 1.87 -0.76
C ASP A 145 -0.85 1.60 -0.14
N LEU A 146 -1.90 2.11 -0.79
CA LEU A 146 -3.29 1.73 -0.49
C LEU A 146 -3.82 0.80 -1.58
N ILE A 147 -4.45 -0.30 -1.19
CA ILE A 147 -5.20 -1.20 -2.06
C ILE A 147 -6.69 -0.91 -1.86
N CYS A 148 -7.40 -0.54 -2.94
CA CYS A 148 -8.78 -0.09 -2.85
C CYS A 148 -9.72 -0.94 -3.70
N TYR A 149 -10.93 -1.22 -3.15
CA TYR A 149 -12.00 -1.97 -3.81
C TYR A 149 -13.37 -1.33 -3.57
N PRO A 150 -14.32 -1.46 -4.53
CA PRO A 150 -15.65 -0.88 -4.40
C PRO A 150 -16.51 -1.71 -3.43
N ARG A 151 -17.52 -1.07 -2.86
CA ARG A 151 -18.59 -1.70 -2.06
C ARG A 151 -19.97 -1.52 -2.69
N GLN A 152 -20.02 -1.18 -3.96
CA GLN A 152 -21.21 -1.11 -4.80
C GLN A 152 -20.87 -1.39 -6.27
N SER A 153 -21.86 -1.75 -7.07
CA SER A 153 -21.71 -1.98 -8.50
C SER A 153 -21.46 -0.68 -9.28
N GLY A 154 -20.98 -0.79 -10.52
CA GLY A 154 -20.79 0.34 -11.45
C GLY A 154 -19.57 1.22 -11.18
N VAL A 155 -18.75 0.89 -10.17
CA VAL A 155 -17.54 1.65 -9.84
C VAL A 155 -16.34 1.12 -10.61
N ASN A 156 -15.56 2.01 -11.21
CA ASN A 156 -14.32 1.71 -11.90
C ASN A 156 -13.25 2.80 -11.63
N TYR A 157 -12.08 2.64 -12.25
CA TYR A 157 -10.95 3.56 -12.08
C TYR A 157 -11.28 5.03 -12.38
N ASP A 158 -12.17 5.28 -13.33
CA ASP A 158 -12.51 6.63 -13.80
C ASP A 158 -13.75 7.22 -13.10
N SER A 159 -14.34 6.51 -12.15
CA SER A 159 -15.52 6.98 -11.41
C SER A 159 -15.22 8.24 -10.61
N GLN A 160 -16.15 9.20 -10.65
CA GLN A 160 -16.13 10.39 -9.80
C GLN A 160 -16.38 9.99 -8.34
N ALA A 161 -15.94 10.85 -7.38
CA ALA A 161 -16.22 10.61 -5.97
C ALA A 161 -17.74 10.54 -5.67
N GLY A 162 -18.11 9.90 -4.54
CA GLY A 162 -19.50 9.75 -4.12
C GLY A 162 -20.00 8.30 -4.13
N TYR A 163 -19.09 7.33 -4.32
CA TYR A 163 -19.41 5.91 -4.25
C TYR A 163 -18.87 5.26 -2.97
N MET A 164 -19.48 4.14 -2.59
CA MET A 164 -19.00 3.32 -1.48
C MET A 164 -17.79 2.49 -1.90
N SER A 165 -16.74 2.56 -1.11
CA SER A 165 -15.49 1.83 -1.33
C SER A 165 -14.75 1.58 -0.03
N HIS A 166 -13.67 0.82 -0.11
CA HIS A 166 -12.77 0.56 1.01
C HIS A 166 -11.33 0.55 0.54
N CYS A 167 -10.41 1.00 1.39
CA CYS A 167 -8.97 0.89 1.16
C CYS A 167 -8.27 0.37 2.40
N ASP A 168 -7.28 -0.52 2.20
CA ASP A 168 -6.34 -0.97 3.21
C ASP A 168 -4.95 -0.41 2.93
N LEU A 169 -4.23 -0.07 4.00
CA LEU A 169 -2.82 0.31 3.94
C LEU A 169 -1.94 -0.93 3.93
N VAL A 170 -1.10 -1.09 2.92
CA VAL A 170 -0.13 -2.19 2.84
C VAL A 170 0.98 -2.01 3.88
N VAL A 171 1.05 -2.91 4.84
CA VAL A 171 2.04 -2.85 5.94
C VAL A 171 3.20 -3.82 5.76
N SER A 172 2.99 -4.92 5.04
CA SER A 172 4.06 -5.87 4.70
C SER A 172 3.78 -6.59 3.38
N ILE A 173 4.84 -7.13 2.78
CA ILE A 173 4.78 -8.01 1.61
C ILE A 173 5.69 -9.20 1.90
N ASN A 174 5.14 -10.41 1.83
CA ASN A 174 5.83 -11.67 2.06
C ASN A 174 5.66 -12.55 0.82
N GLY A 175 6.68 -12.65 -0.03
CA GLY A 175 6.59 -13.35 -1.31
C GLY A 175 5.47 -12.78 -2.18
N ASN A 176 4.53 -13.62 -2.56
CA ASN A 176 3.38 -13.27 -3.40
C ASN A 176 2.13 -12.85 -2.58
N ASN A 177 2.31 -12.36 -1.36
CA ASN A 177 1.22 -11.91 -0.51
C ASN A 177 1.49 -10.54 0.09
N ALA A 178 0.61 -9.57 -0.15
CA ALA A 178 0.60 -8.29 0.53
C ALA A 178 -0.40 -8.32 1.70
N VAL A 179 0.01 -7.78 2.85
CA VAL A 179 -0.85 -7.64 4.03
C VAL A 179 -1.25 -6.18 4.16
N GLY A 180 -2.55 -5.93 4.13
CA GLY A 180 -3.14 -4.61 4.35
C GLY A 180 -3.80 -4.50 5.72
N VAL A 181 -3.76 -3.32 6.32
CA VAL A 181 -4.48 -2.94 7.54
C VAL A 181 -5.60 -1.97 7.17
N GLY A 182 -6.83 -2.30 7.55
CA GLY A 182 -8.02 -1.47 7.36
C GLY A 182 -8.78 -1.21 8.65
N GLY A 183 -9.36 -0.02 8.76
CA GLY A 183 -10.32 0.32 9.82
C GLY A 183 -11.74 -0.03 9.40
N ASN A 184 -12.61 -0.26 10.37
CA ASN A 184 -14.01 -0.68 10.17
C ASN A 184 -14.14 -1.93 9.29
N VAL A 185 -13.23 -2.88 9.48
CA VAL A 185 -13.30 -4.21 8.89
C VAL A 185 -13.96 -5.13 9.91
N SER A 186 -15.24 -5.45 9.68
CA SER A 186 -16.09 -6.14 10.69
C SER A 186 -16.06 -5.42 12.04
N ASP A 187 -16.29 -4.10 12.02
CA ASP A 187 -16.38 -3.20 13.16
C ASP A 187 -15.10 -3.13 14.02
N SER A 188 -13.96 -3.29 13.39
CA SER A 188 -12.64 -3.32 14.05
C SER A 188 -11.53 -2.84 13.13
N VAL A 189 -10.28 -2.79 13.64
CA VAL A 189 -9.07 -2.70 12.82
C VAL A 189 -8.55 -4.10 12.56
N SER A 190 -8.50 -4.50 11.30
CA SER A 190 -8.16 -5.86 10.90
C SER A 190 -7.14 -5.90 9.76
N LYS A 191 -6.48 -7.07 9.61
CA LYS A 191 -5.57 -7.36 8.50
C LYS A 191 -6.27 -8.16 7.42
N ASN A 192 -6.02 -7.80 6.16
CA ASN A 192 -6.44 -8.51 4.96
C ASN A 192 -5.22 -8.95 4.16
N ASN A 193 -5.34 -10.11 3.49
CA ASN A 193 -4.32 -10.65 2.60
C ASN A 193 -4.72 -10.41 1.14
N TYR A 194 -3.74 -10.02 0.33
CA TYR A 194 -3.91 -9.71 -1.09
C TYR A 194 -2.88 -10.51 -1.89
N ALA A 195 -3.37 -11.43 -2.73
CA ALA A 195 -2.49 -12.23 -3.59
C ALA A 195 -1.83 -11.35 -4.64
N LEU A 196 -0.54 -11.57 -4.86
CA LEU A 196 0.26 -10.89 -5.87
C LEU A 196 0.76 -11.90 -6.91
N LYS A 197 0.87 -11.44 -8.16
CA LYS A 197 1.57 -12.10 -9.24
C LYS A 197 2.52 -11.10 -9.88
N ASP A 198 3.81 -11.41 -9.95
CA ASP A 198 4.87 -10.51 -10.43
C ASP A 198 4.90 -9.16 -9.70
N GLY A 199 4.52 -9.17 -8.41
CA GLY A 199 4.41 -8.01 -7.54
C GLY A 199 3.16 -7.15 -7.74
N LYS A 200 2.28 -7.47 -8.68
CA LYS A 200 1.00 -6.79 -8.94
C LYS A 200 -0.16 -7.57 -8.33
N ILE A 201 -1.32 -6.94 -8.16
CA ILE A 201 -2.53 -7.64 -7.69
C ILE A 201 -2.85 -8.81 -8.64
N ASP A 202 -2.95 -10.00 -8.08
CA ASP A 202 -3.41 -11.19 -8.81
C ASP A 202 -4.94 -11.18 -8.90
N LYS A 203 -5.46 -10.64 -10.00
CA LYS A 203 -6.91 -10.55 -10.24
C LYS A 203 -7.60 -11.92 -10.30
N SER A 204 -6.90 -13.00 -10.61
CA SER A 204 -7.47 -14.34 -10.64
C SER A 204 -7.78 -14.88 -9.24
N LYS A 205 -7.13 -14.34 -8.21
CA LYS A 205 -7.31 -14.69 -6.81
C LYS A 205 -8.03 -13.61 -6.00
N ASP A 206 -8.44 -12.52 -6.65
CA ASP A 206 -9.17 -11.42 -6.01
C ASP A 206 -10.61 -11.84 -5.74
N LYS A 207 -10.94 -11.97 -4.45
CA LYS A 207 -12.28 -12.37 -3.98
C LYS A 207 -13.15 -11.20 -3.55
N LYS A 208 -12.75 -9.96 -3.81
CA LYS A 208 -13.55 -8.79 -3.47
C LYS A 208 -14.76 -8.68 -4.40
N ASN A 209 -15.90 -8.31 -3.83
CA ASN A 209 -17.15 -8.12 -4.57
C ASN A 209 -17.05 -6.95 -5.58
N TYR A 210 -18.05 -6.79 -6.41
CA TYR A 210 -18.23 -5.66 -7.32
C TYR A 210 -17.04 -5.40 -8.27
N GLY A 211 -16.48 -6.48 -8.85
CA GLY A 211 -15.36 -6.40 -9.77
C GLY A 211 -13.97 -6.36 -9.12
N GLY A 212 -13.93 -6.47 -7.81
CA GLY A 212 -12.69 -6.65 -7.06
C GLY A 212 -11.85 -5.38 -6.92
N ILE A 213 -10.57 -5.55 -6.59
CA ILE A 213 -9.63 -4.43 -6.45
C ILE A 213 -9.53 -3.67 -7.77
N PHE A 214 -9.81 -2.35 -7.75
CA PHE A 214 -9.84 -1.51 -8.96
C PHE A 214 -8.76 -0.42 -8.97
N VAL A 215 -8.17 -0.12 -7.81
CA VAL A 215 -7.15 0.93 -7.65
C VAL A 215 -6.06 0.50 -6.67
N VAL A 216 -4.82 0.82 -7.04
CA VAL A 216 -3.68 0.89 -6.11
C VAL A 216 -3.21 2.34 -6.07
N ILE A 217 -3.25 2.97 -4.89
CA ILE A 217 -2.68 4.31 -4.69
C ILE A 217 -1.23 4.16 -4.28
N LYS A 218 -0.33 4.54 -5.16
CA LYS A 218 1.11 4.55 -4.90
C LYS A 218 1.48 5.70 -3.98
N ASN A 219 2.23 5.37 -2.95
CA ASN A 219 2.80 6.32 -2.01
C ASN A 219 4.28 6.54 -2.35
N LYS A 220 4.61 7.73 -2.84
CA LYS A 220 5.97 8.13 -3.22
C LYS A 220 6.60 9.15 -2.24
N LYS A 221 6.03 9.24 -1.02
CA LYS A 221 6.53 10.09 0.06
C LYS A 221 7.63 9.43 0.89
#